data_294f7e2078d51a9fc6b42c106e3a2805
#
_entry.id   294f7e2078d51a9fc6b42c106e3a2805
#
_cell.length_a   1.000
_cell.length_b   1.000
_cell.length_c   1.000
_cell.angle_alpha   90.00
_cell.angle_beta   90.00
_cell.angle_gamma   90.00
#
_symmetry.space_group_name_H-M   'P 1'
#
loop_
_entity.id
_entity.type
_entity.pdbx_description
1 polymer ?
#
loop_
_entity_poly.entity_id
_entity_poly.type
_entity_poly.pdbx_seq_one_letter_code
_entity_poly.pdbx_strand_id
1 'polypeptide(L)'
;MATAADRKADEKRVRILTAARSVILRDGLRGATMEAIARQAHMAKPTLYGQFSNKDEVFEAIIESMIGSWSDAFERAFDAPTPLAERMGMALAAKFGTAADMVEGSPHAEELIGAHHRLAHRIEMADDAMTRQMVTALAAEGYHDPEQRIALLLAACSGLLVKIKGGAAVRAAIVDLTARMLASKR
;
A
#
# COMPACT_ATOMS: atom_id res chain seq x y z
N MET A 1 -1.13 28.17 -2.23
CA MET A 1 -2.12 27.80 -3.26
C MET A 1 -1.37 27.22 -4.45
N ALA A 2 -1.70 25.99 -4.91
CA ALA A 2 -1.07 25.39 -6.09
C ALA A 2 -1.41 26.19 -7.35
N THR A 3 -0.42 26.45 -8.19
CA THR A 3 -0.61 27.17 -9.46
C THR A 3 -1.31 26.27 -10.51
N ALA A 4 -1.80 26.85 -11.60
CA ALA A 4 -2.35 26.08 -12.72
C ALA A 4 -1.28 25.19 -13.38
N ALA A 5 0.00 25.60 -13.33
CA ALA A 5 1.13 24.81 -13.82
C ALA A 5 1.39 23.58 -12.92
N ASP A 6 1.33 23.76 -11.60
CA ASP A 6 1.50 22.66 -10.62
C ASP A 6 0.40 21.59 -10.81
N ARG A 7 -0.86 22.02 -10.91
CA ARG A 7 -1.98 21.08 -11.16
C ARG A 7 -1.83 20.29 -12.45
N LYS A 8 -1.39 20.95 -13.53
CA LYS A 8 -1.16 20.28 -14.82
C LYS A 8 0.02 19.29 -14.76
N ALA A 9 1.04 19.58 -13.94
CA ALA A 9 2.15 18.67 -13.70
C ALA A 9 1.67 17.44 -12.91
N ASP A 10 0.87 17.65 -11.85
CA ASP A 10 0.28 16.58 -11.05
C ASP A 10 -0.65 15.67 -11.86
N GLU A 11 -1.53 16.24 -12.67
CA GLU A 11 -2.40 15.49 -13.58
C GLU A 11 -1.60 14.62 -14.56
N LYS A 12 -0.51 15.17 -15.09
CA LYS A 12 0.40 14.44 -15.97
C LYS A 12 1.07 13.28 -15.24
N ARG A 13 1.58 13.53 -14.03
CA ARG A 13 2.20 12.49 -13.18
C ARG A 13 1.21 11.36 -12.85
N VAL A 14 0.00 11.69 -12.41
CA VAL A 14 -1.06 10.71 -12.14
C VAL A 14 -1.35 9.87 -13.37
N ARG A 15 -1.47 10.48 -14.55
CA ARG A 15 -1.72 9.77 -15.81
C ARG A 15 -0.59 8.79 -16.17
N ILE A 16 0.66 9.18 -15.94
CA ILE A 16 1.83 8.31 -16.16
C ILE A 16 1.78 7.11 -15.19
N LEU A 17 1.56 7.35 -13.90
CA LEU A 17 1.55 6.29 -12.88
C LEU A 17 0.40 5.31 -13.11
N THR A 18 -0.78 5.79 -13.50
CA THR A 18 -1.92 4.94 -13.85
C THR A 18 -1.61 4.05 -15.06
N ALA A 19 -1.03 4.63 -16.11
CA ALA A 19 -0.63 3.89 -17.31
C ALA A 19 0.47 2.86 -17.00
N ALA A 20 1.47 3.25 -16.23
CA ALA A 20 2.56 2.38 -15.83
C ALA A 20 2.07 1.19 -14.98
N ARG A 21 1.16 1.45 -14.02
CA ARG A 21 0.51 0.39 -13.25
C ARG A 21 -0.18 -0.63 -14.18
N SER A 22 -0.97 -0.16 -15.15
CA SER A 22 -1.65 -1.02 -16.12
C SER A 22 -0.67 -1.88 -16.93
N VAL A 23 0.45 -1.31 -17.39
CA VAL A 23 1.51 -2.03 -18.12
C VAL A 23 2.19 -3.06 -17.23
N ILE A 24 2.55 -2.68 -16.00
CA ILE A 24 3.23 -3.57 -15.05
C ILE A 24 2.33 -4.75 -14.64
N LEU A 25 1.05 -4.51 -14.42
CA LEU A 25 0.09 -5.57 -14.09
C LEU A 25 -0.07 -6.60 -15.22
N ARG A 26 -0.01 -6.13 -16.47
CA ARG A 26 -0.16 -6.97 -17.66
C ARG A 26 1.13 -7.72 -18.04
N ASP A 27 2.25 -7.01 -18.02
CA ASP A 27 3.52 -7.48 -18.62
C ASP A 27 4.56 -7.90 -17.56
N GLY A 28 4.26 -7.71 -16.28
CA GLY A 28 5.20 -7.85 -15.17
C GLY A 28 6.21 -6.69 -15.10
N LEU A 29 6.95 -6.61 -14.00
CA LEU A 29 7.96 -5.55 -13.82
C LEU A 29 9.13 -5.71 -14.81
N ARG A 30 9.49 -6.93 -15.16
CA ARG A 30 10.57 -7.22 -16.13
C ARG A 30 10.14 -6.89 -17.56
N GLY A 31 8.90 -7.20 -17.92
CA GLY A 31 8.35 -6.98 -19.26
C GLY A 31 7.93 -5.53 -19.53
N ALA A 32 7.68 -4.75 -18.50
CA ALA A 32 7.33 -3.33 -18.64
C ALA A 32 8.48 -2.52 -19.24
N THR A 33 8.17 -1.65 -20.21
CA THR A 33 9.14 -0.75 -20.86
C THR A 33 8.63 0.69 -20.85
N MET A 34 9.54 1.66 -20.88
CA MET A 34 9.19 3.09 -20.99
C MET A 34 8.36 3.39 -22.23
N GLU A 35 8.63 2.70 -23.34
CA GLU A 35 7.84 2.79 -24.56
C GLU A 35 6.39 2.33 -24.39
N ALA A 36 6.19 1.20 -23.72
CA ALA A 36 4.86 0.67 -23.43
C ALA A 36 4.08 1.63 -22.49
N ILE A 37 4.77 2.19 -21.49
CA ILE A 37 4.18 3.18 -20.57
C ILE A 37 3.79 4.46 -21.32
N ALA A 38 4.67 5.02 -22.18
CA ALA A 38 4.37 6.22 -22.96
C ALA A 38 3.17 6.01 -23.89
N ARG A 39 3.11 4.87 -24.57
CA ARG A 39 1.99 4.47 -25.42
C ARG A 39 0.68 4.35 -24.63
N GLN A 40 0.71 3.68 -23.48
CA GLN A 40 -0.45 3.50 -22.61
C GLN A 40 -0.93 4.83 -22.00
N ALA A 41 0.01 5.75 -21.69
CA ALA A 41 -0.29 7.08 -21.18
C ALA A 41 -0.76 8.06 -22.27
N HIS A 42 -0.76 7.65 -23.54
CA HIS A 42 -0.99 8.52 -24.71
C HIS A 42 -0.08 9.76 -24.68
N MET A 43 1.22 9.54 -24.44
CA MET A 43 2.24 10.59 -24.37
C MET A 43 3.40 10.33 -25.31
N ALA A 44 4.03 11.42 -25.80
CA ALA A 44 5.29 11.31 -26.50
C ALA A 44 6.42 10.84 -25.54
N LYS A 45 7.32 9.99 -26.02
CA LYS A 45 8.45 9.49 -25.23
C LYS A 45 9.25 10.62 -24.53
N PRO A 46 9.63 11.72 -25.21
CA PRO A 46 10.35 12.81 -24.55
C PRO A 46 9.59 13.41 -23.35
N THR A 47 8.26 13.42 -23.41
CA THR A 47 7.43 13.92 -22.31
C THR A 47 7.51 12.99 -21.09
N LEU A 48 7.52 11.68 -21.30
CA LEU A 48 7.68 10.70 -20.23
C LEU A 48 9.10 10.76 -19.65
N TYR A 49 10.14 10.79 -20.50
CA TYR A 49 11.54 10.87 -20.06
C TYR A 49 11.86 12.20 -19.36
N GLY A 50 11.10 13.26 -19.62
CA GLY A 50 11.19 14.51 -18.85
C GLY A 50 10.59 14.44 -17.45
N GLN A 51 9.88 13.35 -17.10
CA GLN A 51 9.32 13.13 -15.76
C GLN A 51 10.01 12.00 -15.00
N PHE A 52 10.49 10.97 -15.71
CA PHE A 52 11.11 9.78 -15.15
C PHE A 52 12.24 9.31 -16.06
N SER A 53 13.44 9.14 -15.52
CA SER A 53 14.61 8.74 -16.31
C SER A 53 14.56 7.28 -16.76
N ASN A 54 13.87 6.43 -16.01
CA ASN A 54 13.77 5.00 -16.27
C ASN A 54 12.51 4.40 -15.61
N LYS A 55 12.25 3.12 -15.89
CA LYS A 55 11.07 2.42 -15.36
C LYS A 55 11.12 2.16 -13.85
N ASP A 56 12.32 2.07 -13.29
CA ASP A 56 12.48 1.84 -11.85
C ASP A 56 12.02 3.07 -11.06
N GLU A 57 12.36 4.28 -11.53
CA GLU A 57 11.82 5.53 -10.96
C GLU A 57 10.29 5.62 -11.05
N VAL A 58 9.71 5.14 -12.16
CA VAL A 58 8.24 5.10 -12.29
C VAL A 58 7.64 4.12 -11.28
N PHE A 59 8.27 2.95 -11.11
CA PHE A 59 7.82 1.95 -10.15
C PHE A 59 7.94 2.46 -8.71
N GLU A 60 9.05 3.10 -8.36
CA GLU A 60 9.23 3.77 -7.06
C GLU A 60 8.12 4.79 -6.78
N ALA A 61 7.80 5.62 -7.77
CA ALA A 61 6.74 6.61 -7.63
C ALA A 61 5.33 5.98 -7.46
N ILE A 62 5.08 4.81 -8.07
CA ILE A 62 3.85 4.04 -7.83
C ILE A 62 3.78 3.58 -6.37
N ILE A 63 4.88 3.03 -5.85
CA ILE A 63 4.95 2.57 -4.45
C ILE A 63 4.81 3.75 -3.48
N GLU A 64 5.47 4.88 -3.74
CA GLU A 64 5.32 6.11 -2.93
C GLU A 64 3.86 6.59 -2.88
N SER A 65 3.18 6.60 -4.03
CA SER A 65 1.77 6.97 -4.10
C SER A 65 0.89 6.01 -3.31
N MET A 66 1.23 4.73 -3.32
CA MET A 66 0.54 3.71 -2.54
C MET A 66 0.76 3.91 -1.03
N ILE A 67 2.01 4.13 -0.61
CA ILE A 67 2.35 4.41 0.79
C ILE A 67 1.57 5.63 1.29
N GLY A 68 1.53 6.71 0.52
CA GLY A 68 0.72 7.88 0.85
C GLY A 68 -0.76 7.55 1.04
N SER A 69 -1.35 6.82 0.09
CA SER A 69 -2.76 6.43 0.15
C SER A 69 -3.10 5.59 1.37
N TRP A 70 -2.28 4.61 1.71
CA TRP A 70 -2.56 3.76 2.87
C TRP A 70 -2.29 4.48 4.18
N SER A 71 -1.25 5.34 4.25
CA SER A 71 -0.98 6.15 5.44
C SER A 71 -2.15 7.08 5.76
N ASP A 72 -2.66 7.80 4.76
CA ASP A 72 -3.85 8.64 4.91
C ASP A 72 -5.07 7.83 5.35
N ALA A 73 -5.25 6.63 4.80
CA ALA A 73 -6.36 5.76 5.18
C ALA A 73 -6.20 5.19 6.60
N PHE A 74 -4.96 4.87 6.97
CA PHE A 74 -4.62 4.44 8.33
C PHE A 74 -4.93 5.54 9.35
N GLU A 75 -4.44 6.75 9.15
CA GLU A 75 -4.68 7.88 10.06
C GLU A 75 -6.18 8.14 10.23
N ARG A 76 -6.93 8.21 9.11
CA ARG A 76 -8.39 8.39 9.18
C ARG A 76 -9.10 7.28 9.95
N ALA A 77 -8.69 6.03 9.77
CA ALA A 77 -9.30 4.90 10.48
C ALA A 77 -8.90 4.89 11.96
N PHE A 78 -7.65 5.24 12.24
CA PHE A 78 -7.11 5.23 13.59
C PHE A 78 -7.69 6.35 14.47
N ASP A 79 -8.07 7.48 13.87
CA ASP A 79 -8.72 8.61 14.55
C ASP A 79 -10.25 8.46 14.66
N ALA A 80 -10.82 7.38 14.11
CA ALA A 80 -12.26 7.15 14.18
C ALA A 80 -12.74 6.97 15.63
N PRO A 81 -13.93 7.49 16.01
CA PRO A 81 -14.48 7.37 17.35
C PRO A 81 -15.12 6.00 17.61
N THR A 82 -14.41 4.93 17.31
CA THR A 82 -14.83 3.53 17.46
C THR A 82 -13.86 2.77 18.37
N PRO A 83 -14.22 1.57 18.88
CA PRO A 83 -13.32 0.78 19.72
C PRO A 83 -11.97 0.52 19.06
N LEU A 84 -10.89 0.44 19.85
CA LEU A 84 -9.53 0.32 19.35
C LEU A 84 -9.33 -0.88 18.41
N ALA A 85 -9.92 -2.04 18.73
CA ALA A 85 -9.84 -3.23 17.88
C ALA A 85 -10.46 -2.99 16.49
N GLU A 86 -11.57 -2.26 16.42
CA GLU A 86 -12.23 -1.90 15.17
C GLU A 86 -11.38 -0.91 14.35
N ARG A 87 -10.87 0.15 14.99
CA ARG A 87 -9.98 1.13 14.34
C ARG A 87 -8.73 0.47 13.76
N MET A 88 -8.09 -0.40 14.54
CA MET A 88 -6.94 -1.17 14.09
C MET A 88 -7.28 -2.09 12.91
N GLY A 89 -8.40 -2.80 12.99
CA GLY A 89 -8.87 -3.66 11.91
C GLY A 89 -9.08 -2.90 10.62
N MET A 90 -9.74 -1.74 10.69
CA MET A 90 -9.97 -0.87 9.53
C MET A 90 -8.66 -0.30 8.96
N ALA A 91 -7.75 0.14 9.83
CA ALA A 91 -6.46 0.70 9.43
C ALA A 91 -5.57 -0.34 8.72
N LEU A 92 -5.45 -1.53 9.29
CA LEU A 92 -4.72 -2.64 8.68
C LEU A 92 -5.39 -3.14 7.38
N ALA A 93 -6.72 -3.21 7.36
CA ALA A 93 -7.48 -3.57 6.17
C ALA A 93 -7.26 -2.55 5.03
N ALA A 94 -7.16 -1.26 5.34
CA ALA A 94 -6.83 -0.23 4.35
C ALA A 94 -5.44 -0.46 3.75
N LYS A 95 -4.43 -0.71 4.58
CA LYS A 95 -3.06 -0.97 4.13
C LYS A 95 -2.98 -2.21 3.24
N PHE A 96 -3.30 -3.37 3.79
CA PHE A 96 -3.12 -4.65 3.10
C PHE A 96 -4.12 -4.85 1.96
N GLY A 97 -5.34 -4.31 2.09
CA GLY A 97 -6.32 -4.31 1.03
C GLY A 97 -5.89 -3.49 -0.18
N THR A 98 -5.26 -2.32 0.03
CA THR A 98 -4.69 -1.52 -1.06
C THR A 98 -3.56 -2.27 -1.77
N ALA A 99 -2.70 -2.95 -1.01
CA ALA A 99 -1.64 -3.79 -1.60
C ALA A 99 -2.23 -4.96 -2.42
N ALA A 100 -3.30 -5.60 -1.93
CA ALA A 100 -3.99 -6.66 -2.66
C ALA A 100 -4.65 -6.14 -3.96
N ASP A 101 -5.33 -4.99 -3.91
CA ASP A 101 -5.95 -4.37 -5.09
C ASP A 101 -4.91 -3.98 -6.16
N MET A 102 -3.68 -3.66 -5.73
CA MET A 102 -2.61 -3.32 -6.68
C MET A 102 -2.23 -4.46 -7.60
N VAL A 103 -2.33 -5.69 -7.14
CA VAL A 103 -1.91 -6.89 -7.87
C VAL A 103 -3.08 -7.75 -8.35
N GLU A 104 -4.31 -7.32 -8.04
CA GLU A 104 -5.52 -8.07 -8.38
C GLU A 104 -5.65 -8.26 -9.91
N GLY A 105 -5.89 -9.50 -10.31
CA GLY A 105 -6.02 -9.88 -11.73
C GLY A 105 -4.70 -9.94 -12.50
N SER A 106 -3.56 -9.65 -11.87
CA SER A 106 -2.25 -9.75 -12.52
C SER A 106 -1.74 -11.19 -12.52
N PRO A 107 -1.30 -11.74 -13.66
CA PRO A 107 -0.57 -13.00 -13.69
C PRO A 107 0.82 -12.92 -13.04
N HIS A 108 1.28 -11.70 -12.73
CA HIS A 108 2.58 -11.38 -12.14
C HIS A 108 2.49 -10.98 -10.66
N ALA A 109 1.36 -11.26 -9.97
CA ALA A 109 1.12 -10.83 -8.60
C ALA A 109 2.24 -11.22 -7.63
N GLU A 110 2.76 -12.44 -7.71
CA GLU A 110 3.87 -12.92 -6.86
C GLU A 110 5.17 -12.15 -7.12
N GLU A 111 5.51 -11.86 -8.39
CA GLU A 111 6.66 -11.04 -8.75
C GLU A 111 6.54 -9.64 -8.17
N LEU A 112 5.35 -9.04 -8.25
CA LEU A 112 5.09 -7.67 -7.79
C LEU A 112 5.12 -7.57 -6.26
N ILE A 113 4.54 -8.54 -5.57
CA ILE A 113 4.61 -8.63 -4.11
C ILE A 113 6.08 -8.84 -3.66
N GLY A 114 6.83 -9.69 -4.35
CA GLY A 114 8.25 -9.93 -4.07
C GLY A 114 9.18 -8.76 -4.43
N ALA A 115 8.80 -7.90 -5.37
CA ALA A 115 9.61 -6.75 -5.77
C ALA A 115 9.69 -5.64 -4.69
N HIS A 116 8.87 -5.71 -3.65
CA HIS A 116 8.90 -4.78 -2.51
C HIS A 116 10.27 -4.72 -1.80
N HIS A 117 11.08 -5.77 -1.90
CA HIS A 117 12.41 -5.80 -1.27
C HIS A 117 13.36 -4.69 -1.73
N ARG A 118 13.21 -4.16 -2.95
CA ARG A 118 14.04 -3.06 -3.45
C ARG A 118 13.68 -1.70 -2.84
N LEU A 119 12.44 -1.57 -2.34
CA LEU A 119 11.92 -0.37 -1.68
C LEU A 119 11.60 -0.64 -0.20
N ALA A 120 12.10 -1.77 0.33
CA ALA A 120 11.85 -2.24 1.68
C ALA A 120 12.04 -1.13 2.72
N HIS A 121 13.13 -0.36 2.62
CA HIS A 121 13.44 0.68 3.59
C HIS A 121 12.35 1.76 3.73
N ARG A 122 11.74 2.21 2.62
CA ARG A 122 10.66 3.23 2.69
C ARG A 122 9.37 2.65 3.25
N ILE A 123 9.07 1.42 2.87
CA ILE A 123 7.92 0.69 3.40
C ILE A 123 8.13 0.42 4.89
N GLU A 124 9.33 -0.04 5.27
CA GLU A 124 9.72 -0.29 6.67
C GLU A 124 9.59 0.98 7.54
N MET A 125 10.06 2.13 7.06
CA MET A 125 9.91 3.40 7.81
C MET A 125 8.44 3.77 8.05
N ALA A 126 7.58 3.61 7.04
CA ALA A 126 6.14 3.86 7.18
C ALA A 126 5.51 2.82 8.13
N ASP A 127 5.89 1.56 7.99
CA ASP A 127 5.43 0.46 8.84
C ASP A 127 5.86 0.64 10.30
N ASP A 128 7.08 1.11 10.55
CA ASP A 128 7.59 1.39 11.89
C ASP A 128 6.78 2.49 12.59
N ALA A 129 6.41 3.56 11.88
CA ALA A 129 5.58 4.62 12.45
C ALA A 129 4.20 4.10 12.85
N MET A 130 3.53 3.38 11.94
CA MET A 130 2.23 2.76 12.20
C MET A 130 2.31 1.72 13.33
N THR A 131 3.35 0.90 13.33
CA THR A 131 3.60 -0.12 14.38
C THR A 131 3.73 0.54 15.74
N ARG A 132 4.55 1.57 15.89
CA ARG A 132 4.71 2.31 17.15
C ARG A 132 3.40 2.91 17.64
N GLN A 133 2.58 3.48 16.74
CA GLN A 133 1.30 4.06 17.07
C GLN A 133 0.32 2.99 17.59
N MET A 134 0.25 1.83 16.93
CA MET A 134 -0.59 0.70 17.35
C MET A 134 -0.15 0.12 18.69
N VAL A 135 1.16 -0.08 18.89
CA VAL A 135 1.73 -0.55 20.17
C VAL A 135 1.39 0.40 21.30
N THR A 136 1.60 1.70 21.09
CA THR A 136 1.27 2.75 22.09
C THR A 136 -0.22 2.73 22.46
N ALA A 137 -1.09 2.58 21.48
CA ALA A 137 -2.53 2.55 21.71
C ALA A 137 -2.98 1.28 22.47
N LEU A 138 -2.41 0.10 22.16
CA LEU A 138 -2.68 -1.12 22.92
C LEU A 138 -2.19 -1.01 24.37
N ALA A 139 -0.98 -0.49 24.57
CA ALA A 139 -0.43 -0.27 25.90
C ALA A 139 -1.31 0.68 26.74
N ALA A 140 -1.77 1.78 26.15
CA ALA A 140 -2.65 2.75 26.79
C ALA A 140 -4.00 2.15 27.23
N GLU A 141 -4.51 1.14 26.48
CA GLU A 141 -5.72 0.41 26.86
C GLU A 141 -5.48 -0.77 27.79
N GLY A 142 -4.22 -1.02 28.19
CA GLY A 142 -3.85 -2.06 29.16
C GLY A 142 -3.80 -3.47 28.58
N TYR A 143 -3.48 -3.63 27.28
CA TYR A 143 -3.19 -4.92 26.70
C TYR A 143 -1.83 -5.44 27.17
N HIS A 144 -1.74 -6.74 27.47
CA HIS A 144 -0.49 -7.41 27.75
C HIS A 144 0.32 -7.62 26.45
N ASP A 145 1.64 -7.45 26.53
CA ASP A 145 2.61 -7.70 25.46
C ASP A 145 2.23 -7.02 24.11
N PRO A 146 1.96 -5.69 24.09
CA PRO A 146 1.46 -5.00 22.92
C PRO A 146 2.38 -5.13 21.70
N GLU A 147 3.71 -5.15 21.89
CA GLU A 147 4.70 -5.34 20.82
C GLU A 147 4.54 -6.71 20.17
N GLN A 148 4.45 -7.76 20.96
CA GLN A 148 4.30 -9.13 20.46
C GLN A 148 2.95 -9.31 19.76
N ARG A 149 1.88 -8.73 20.28
CA ARG A 149 0.56 -8.78 19.66
C ARG A 149 0.57 -8.11 18.29
N ILE A 150 1.16 -6.93 18.16
CA ILE A 150 1.24 -6.23 16.87
C ILE A 150 2.14 -6.99 15.91
N ALA A 151 3.28 -7.53 16.35
CA ALA A 151 4.14 -8.33 15.48
C ALA A 151 3.41 -9.57 14.92
N LEU A 152 2.67 -10.29 15.76
CA LEU A 152 1.86 -11.44 15.33
C LEU A 152 0.73 -11.02 14.38
N LEU A 153 0.05 -9.93 14.67
CA LEU A 153 -1.03 -9.41 13.83
C LEU A 153 -0.52 -9.01 12.45
N LEU A 154 0.60 -8.29 12.37
CA LEU A 154 1.22 -7.91 11.10
C LEU A 154 1.71 -9.11 10.29
N ALA A 155 2.33 -10.10 10.96
CA ALA A 155 2.74 -11.36 10.33
C ALA A 155 1.53 -12.13 9.74
N ALA A 156 0.44 -12.20 10.50
CA ALA A 156 -0.78 -12.83 10.03
C ALA A 156 -1.42 -12.07 8.85
N CYS A 157 -1.49 -10.73 8.91
CA CYS A 157 -1.98 -9.90 7.80
C CYS A 157 -1.13 -10.10 6.54
N SER A 158 0.20 -10.17 6.66
CA SER A 158 1.10 -10.46 5.54
C SER A 158 0.84 -11.85 4.96
N GLY A 159 0.58 -12.85 5.80
CA GLY A 159 0.18 -14.19 5.37
C GLY A 159 -1.16 -14.20 4.61
N LEU A 160 -2.14 -13.44 5.09
CA LEU A 160 -3.44 -13.30 4.41
C LEU A 160 -3.29 -12.64 3.04
N LEU A 161 -2.46 -11.60 2.91
CA LEU A 161 -2.18 -10.94 1.63
C LEU A 161 -1.65 -11.92 0.57
N VAL A 162 -0.82 -12.88 0.97
CA VAL A 162 -0.25 -13.89 0.06
C VAL A 162 -1.25 -14.99 -0.28
N LYS A 163 -2.11 -15.37 0.68
CA LYS A 163 -2.97 -16.56 0.56
C LYS A 163 -4.37 -16.26 0.06
N ILE A 164 -4.89 -15.07 0.29
CA ILE A 164 -6.25 -14.67 -0.11
C ILE A 164 -6.17 -13.81 -1.37
N LYS A 165 -6.99 -14.15 -2.35
CA LYS A 165 -7.12 -13.39 -3.60
C LYS A 165 -8.23 -12.35 -3.48
N GLY A 166 -7.94 -11.13 -3.96
CA GLY A 166 -8.88 -10.02 -4.02
C GLY A 166 -8.88 -9.14 -2.77
N GLY A 167 -8.78 -7.83 -2.98
CA GLY A 167 -8.65 -6.85 -1.91
C GLY A 167 -9.84 -6.82 -0.95
N ALA A 168 -11.06 -7.04 -1.44
CA ALA A 168 -12.25 -7.10 -0.59
C ALA A 168 -12.19 -8.26 0.42
N ALA A 169 -11.77 -9.46 -0.04
CA ALA A 169 -11.63 -10.63 0.82
C ALA A 169 -10.49 -10.46 1.84
N VAL A 170 -9.38 -9.87 1.43
CA VAL A 170 -8.26 -9.53 2.34
C VAL A 170 -8.72 -8.58 3.42
N ARG A 171 -9.45 -7.50 3.08
CA ARG A 171 -9.97 -6.54 4.07
C ARG A 171 -10.89 -7.21 5.08
N ALA A 172 -11.85 -8.01 4.62
CA ALA A 172 -12.79 -8.70 5.50
C ALA A 172 -12.07 -9.66 6.46
N ALA A 173 -11.10 -10.43 5.96
CA ALA A 173 -10.32 -11.35 6.77
C ALA A 173 -9.46 -10.63 7.83
N ILE A 174 -8.87 -9.48 7.49
CA ILE A 174 -8.06 -8.69 8.42
C ILE A 174 -8.92 -8.08 9.53
N VAL A 175 -10.08 -7.56 9.21
CA VAL A 175 -11.01 -7.01 10.22
C VAL A 175 -11.43 -8.11 11.20
N ASP A 176 -11.83 -9.29 10.71
CA ASP A 176 -12.21 -10.43 11.57
C ASP A 176 -11.03 -10.93 12.41
N LEU A 177 -9.84 -11.10 11.81
CA LEU A 177 -8.62 -11.48 12.50
C LEU A 177 -8.29 -10.51 13.64
N THR A 178 -8.29 -9.21 13.35
CA THR A 178 -7.96 -8.18 14.34
C THR A 178 -8.95 -8.18 15.50
N ALA A 179 -10.24 -8.29 15.21
CA ALA A 179 -11.28 -8.37 16.23
C ALA A 179 -11.06 -9.58 17.16
N ARG A 180 -10.71 -10.75 16.61
CA ARG A 180 -10.43 -11.97 17.39
C ARG A 180 -9.16 -11.85 18.23
N MET A 181 -8.08 -11.34 17.63
CA MET A 181 -6.80 -11.21 18.33
C MET A 181 -6.84 -10.17 19.46
N LEU A 182 -7.70 -9.18 19.35
CA LEU A 182 -7.87 -8.11 20.34
C LEU A 182 -9.12 -8.28 21.22
N ALA A 183 -9.81 -9.41 21.15
CA ALA A 183 -10.99 -9.70 21.99
C ALA A 183 -10.65 -9.80 23.47
N SER A 184 -9.41 -10.15 23.83
CA SER A 184 -8.95 -10.25 25.21
C SER A 184 -7.69 -9.40 25.41
N LYS A 185 -7.63 -8.71 26.55
CA LYS A 185 -6.47 -7.91 26.96
C LYS A 185 -5.36 -8.73 27.65
N ARG A 186 -5.65 -10.02 27.91
CA ARG A 186 -4.71 -10.97 28.56
C ARG A 186 -3.86 -11.68 27.53
#